data_6b72cba4f016708055f81a5855f3c22b
#
_entry.id   6b72cba4f016708055f81a5855f3c22b
#
_cell.length_a   1.000
_cell.length_b   1.000
_cell.length_c   1.000
_cell.angle_alpha   90.00
_cell.angle_beta   90.00
_cell.angle_gamma   90.00
#
_symmetry.space_group_name_H-M   'P 1'
#
loop_
_entity.id
_entity.type
_entity.pdbx_description
1 polymer ?
#
loop_
_entity_poly.entity_id
_entity_poly.type
_entity_poly.pdbx_seq_one_letter_code
_entity_poly.pdbx_strand_id
1 'polypeptide(L)'
;MEILTKPSYKDIQSAATRISGLVHHTPVLTSSAINEMTGLEAYFKCENFQKVGAFKYRGATNAVLSLTDEQAARGVATHSSGNHAAALAGSQP
;
A
#
# COMPACT_ATOMS: atom_id res chain seq x y z
N MET A 1 -8.29 -10.40 -26.07
CA MET A 1 -8.05 -9.20 -25.24
C MET A 1 -8.55 -9.48 -23.84
N GLU A 2 -7.70 -9.30 -22.88
CA GLU A 2 -8.07 -9.46 -21.48
C GLU A 2 -8.93 -8.30 -21.01
N ILE A 3 -10.07 -8.61 -20.43
CA ILE A 3 -10.92 -7.59 -19.81
C ILE A 3 -10.52 -7.49 -18.34
N LEU A 4 -9.92 -6.35 -17.97
CA LEU A 4 -9.60 -6.07 -16.59
C LEU A 4 -10.87 -5.67 -15.85
N THR A 5 -11.23 -6.44 -14.85
CA THR A 5 -12.34 -6.10 -13.96
C THR A 5 -11.89 -5.07 -12.93
N LYS A 6 -12.84 -4.22 -12.50
CA LYS A 6 -12.57 -3.28 -11.40
C LYS A 6 -12.34 -4.05 -10.10
N PRO A 7 -11.40 -3.58 -9.25
CA PRO A 7 -11.25 -4.16 -7.93
C PRO A 7 -12.55 -4.06 -7.13
N SER A 8 -12.86 -5.13 -6.42
CA SER A 8 -14.00 -5.19 -5.53
C SER A 8 -13.57 -5.04 -4.07
N TYR A 9 -14.53 -4.86 -3.18
CA TYR A 9 -14.26 -4.87 -1.74
C TYR A 9 -13.61 -6.19 -1.29
N LYS A 10 -14.02 -7.30 -1.89
CA LYS A 10 -13.42 -8.62 -1.63
C LYS A 10 -11.93 -8.66 -1.98
N ASP A 11 -11.55 -8.01 -3.07
CA ASP A 11 -10.14 -7.92 -3.49
C ASP A 11 -9.33 -7.17 -2.44
N ILE A 12 -9.90 -6.09 -1.88
CA ILE A 12 -9.25 -5.31 -0.82
C ILE A 12 -9.13 -6.14 0.46
N GLN A 13 -10.14 -6.89 0.83
CA GLN A 13 -10.09 -7.78 2.00
C GLN A 13 -9.02 -8.87 1.82
N SER A 14 -8.92 -9.45 0.64
CA SER A 14 -7.88 -10.44 0.31
C SER A 14 -6.49 -9.84 0.40
N ALA A 15 -6.31 -8.63 -0.12
CA ALA A 15 -5.06 -7.90 -0.02
C ALA A 15 -4.70 -7.61 1.44
N ALA A 16 -5.65 -7.16 2.25
CA ALA A 16 -5.44 -6.89 3.66
C ALA A 16 -4.95 -8.13 4.41
N THR A 17 -5.55 -9.29 4.14
CA THR A 17 -5.13 -10.56 4.71
C THR A 17 -3.71 -10.92 4.26
N ARG A 18 -3.43 -10.74 2.97
CA ARG A 18 -2.12 -11.09 2.39
C ARG A 18 -0.97 -10.31 2.99
N ILE A 19 -1.16 -9.01 3.24
CA ILE A 19 -0.12 -8.14 3.80
C ILE A 19 -0.12 -8.06 5.32
N SER A 20 -1.07 -8.69 5.99
CA SER A 20 -1.20 -8.67 7.45
C SER A 20 0.10 -9.13 8.11
N GLY A 21 0.57 -8.36 9.09
CA GLY A 21 1.81 -8.64 9.79
C GLY A 21 3.09 -8.22 9.07
N LEU A 22 2.98 -7.84 7.78
CA LEU A 22 4.13 -7.42 6.97
C LEU A 22 4.22 -5.90 6.81
N VAL A 23 3.14 -5.19 7.05
CA VAL A 23 3.08 -3.73 6.99
C VAL A 23 2.79 -3.18 8.39
N HIS A 24 3.16 -1.91 8.61
CA HIS A 24 2.80 -1.26 9.87
C HIS A 24 1.31 -0.92 9.91
N HIS A 25 0.70 -1.17 11.06
CA HIS A 25 -0.65 -0.70 11.34
C HIS A 25 -0.56 0.77 11.77
N THR A 26 -0.58 1.67 10.80
CA THR A 26 -0.37 3.10 11.05
C THR A 26 -1.58 3.74 11.74
N PRO A 27 -1.37 4.76 12.59
CA PRO A 27 -2.47 5.41 13.29
C PRO A 27 -3.33 6.24 12.35
N VAL A 28 -4.57 6.47 12.78
CA VAL A 28 -5.47 7.44 12.18
C VAL A 28 -5.61 8.59 13.16
N LEU A 29 -5.23 9.79 12.73
CA LEU A 29 -5.26 10.98 13.55
C LEU A 29 -6.32 11.96 13.06
N THR A 30 -6.78 12.82 13.96
CA THR A 30 -7.68 13.92 13.67
C THR A 30 -7.03 15.23 14.10
N SER A 31 -7.54 16.36 13.61
CA SER A 31 -7.06 17.69 13.97
C SER A 31 -8.26 18.60 14.16
N SER A 32 -8.45 19.09 15.37
CA SER A 32 -9.51 20.05 15.66
C SER A 32 -9.32 21.37 14.90
N ALA A 33 -8.07 21.82 14.73
CA ALA A 33 -7.76 23.02 13.98
C ALA A 33 -8.16 22.91 12.50
N ILE A 34 -7.82 21.78 11.85
CA ILE A 34 -8.19 21.54 10.45
C ILE A 34 -9.70 21.42 10.32
N ASN A 35 -10.34 20.69 11.21
CA ASN A 35 -11.80 20.51 11.19
C ASN A 35 -12.52 21.87 11.33
N GLU A 36 -12.05 22.74 12.21
CA GLU A 36 -12.60 24.07 12.37
C GLU A 36 -12.41 24.93 11.12
N MET A 37 -11.22 24.91 10.52
CA MET A 37 -10.90 25.68 9.32
C MET A 37 -11.70 25.23 8.09
N THR A 38 -11.97 23.95 7.97
CA THR A 38 -12.56 23.35 6.76
C THR A 38 -14.05 23.06 6.88
N GLY A 39 -14.58 22.99 8.10
CA GLY A 39 -15.94 22.53 8.37
C GLY A 39 -16.12 21.02 8.16
N LEU A 40 -15.04 20.27 8.08
CA LEU A 40 -15.03 18.83 7.85
C LEU A 40 -14.67 18.08 9.14
N GLU A 41 -14.98 16.80 9.18
CA GLU A 41 -14.42 15.83 10.11
C GLU A 41 -13.36 15.02 9.35
N ALA A 42 -12.13 15.53 9.33
CA ALA A 42 -11.04 14.91 8.56
C ALA A 42 -10.31 13.87 9.40
N TYR A 43 -10.00 12.73 8.76
CA TYR A 43 -9.24 11.63 9.35
C TYR A 43 -8.00 11.39 8.50
N PHE A 44 -6.84 11.34 9.15
CA PHE A 44 -5.55 11.21 8.48
C PHE A 44 -4.95 9.84 8.77
N LYS A 45 -4.92 8.97 7.77
CA LYS A 45 -4.19 7.71 7.85
C LYS A 45 -2.71 8.01 7.68
N CYS A 46 -1.94 7.86 8.76
CA CYS A 46 -0.56 8.36 8.82
C CYS A 46 0.43 7.40 8.15
N GLU A 47 0.35 7.28 6.83
CA GLU A 47 1.24 6.43 6.06
C GLU A 47 2.67 6.97 5.91
N ASN A 48 2.94 8.17 6.42
CA ASN A 48 4.30 8.65 6.65
C ASN A 48 5.03 7.80 7.71
N PHE A 49 4.29 7.07 8.56
CA PHE A 49 4.85 6.12 9.52
C PHE A 49 4.91 4.69 8.98
N GLN A 50 4.46 4.48 7.76
CA GLN A 50 4.58 3.17 7.11
C GLN A 50 6.04 2.85 6.82
N LYS A 51 6.36 1.57 6.61
CA LYS A 51 7.68 1.15 6.10
C LYS A 51 7.98 1.91 4.82
N VAL A 52 9.21 2.28 4.62
CA VAL A 52 9.74 3.19 3.60
C VAL A 52 9.09 4.58 3.59
N GLY A 53 8.30 4.92 4.60
CA GLY A 53 7.75 6.25 4.81
C GLY A 53 6.61 6.66 3.88
N ALA A 54 5.95 5.71 3.20
CA ALA A 54 4.92 6.04 2.24
C ALA A 54 3.90 4.90 2.08
N PHE A 55 2.67 5.26 1.66
CA PHE A 55 1.56 4.31 1.48
C PHE A 55 1.84 3.25 0.40
N LYS A 56 2.73 3.52 -0.53
CA LYS A 56 3.06 2.61 -1.63
C LYS A 56 3.61 1.25 -1.17
N TYR A 57 4.13 1.18 0.05
CA TYR A 57 4.62 -0.09 0.61
C TYR A 57 3.52 -1.16 0.68
N ARG A 58 2.27 -0.76 0.95
CA ARG A 58 1.12 -1.69 0.99
C ARG A 58 0.90 -2.34 -0.36
N GLY A 59 0.78 -1.53 -1.40
CA GLY A 59 0.54 -2.02 -2.76
C GLY A 59 1.71 -2.83 -3.31
N ALA A 60 2.94 -2.40 -3.09
CA ALA A 60 4.13 -3.11 -3.53
C ALA A 60 4.23 -4.48 -2.85
N THR A 61 4.03 -4.55 -1.54
CA THR A 61 4.05 -5.80 -0.79
C THR A 61 2.96 -6.75 -1.28
N ASN A 62 1.75 -6.24 -1.47
CA ASN A 62 0.65 -7.05 -2.01
C ASN A 62 0.95 -7.58 -3.41
N ALA A 63 1.51 -6.76 -4.28
CA ALA A 63 1.85 -7.15 -5.64
C ALA A 63 2.93 -8.25 -5.66
N VAL A 64 3.98 -8.09 -4.86
CA VAL A 64 5.07 -9.08 -4.77
C VAL A 64 4.54 -10.40 -4.22
N LEU A 65 3.74 -10.38 -3.16
CA LEU A 65 3.17 -11.59 -2.57
C LEU A 65 2.12 -12.27 -3.44
N SER A 66 1.60 -11.58 -4.43
CA SER A 66 0.64 -12.13 -5.40
C SER A 66 1.33 -12.87 -6.55
N LEU A 67 2.65 -12.78 -6.65
CA LEU A 67 3.40 -13.47 -7.69
C LEU A 67 3.42 -14.98 -7.45
N THR A 68 3.41 -15.77 -8.54
CA THR A 68 3.70 -17.19 -8.46
C THR A 68 5.19 -17.40 -8.18
N ASP A 69 5.57 -18.57 -7.70
CA ASP A 69 6.98 -18.90 -7.46
C ASP A 69 7.84 -18.71 -8.73
N GLU A 70 7.30 -19.08 -9.87
CA GLU A 70 7.98 -18.89 -11.17
C GLU A 70 8.16 -17.41 -11.50
N GLN A 71 7.13 -16.59 -11.30
CA GLN A 71 7.22 -15.15 -11.51
C GLN A 71 8.19 -14.49 -10.54
N ALA A 72 8.16 -14.88 -9.28
CA ALA A 72 9.06 -14.37 -8.25
C ALA A 72 10.52 -14.70 -8.56
N ALA A 73 10.80 -15.88 -9.08
CA ALA A 73 12.14 -16.31 -9.46
C ALA A 73 12.75 -15.45 -10.58
N ARG A 74 11.91 -14.82 -11.41
CA ARG A 74 12.36 -13.91 -12.48
C ARG A 74 12.66 -12.50 -11.96
N GLY A 75 12.30 -12.21 -10.70
CA GLY A 75 12.48 -10.90 -10.10
C GLY A 75 11.41 -9.90 -10.52
N VAL A 76 11.52 -8.69 -10.01
CA VAL A 76 10.60 -7.60 -10.29
C VAL A 76 11.35 -6.34 -10.71
N ALA A 77 10.70 -5.50 -11.49
CA ALA A 77 11.27 -4.24 -11.95
C ALA A 77 10.20 -3.15 -11.93
N THR A 78 10.64 -1.92 -11.75
CA THR A 78 9.78 -0.75 -11.79
C THR A 78 10.52 0.43 -12.39
N HIS A 79 9.76 1.40 -12.92
CA HIS A 79 10.28 2.68 -13.39
C HIS A 79 9.69 3.77 -12.50
N SER A 80 10.47 4.22 -11.52
CA SER A 80 10.06 5.25 -10.58
C SER A 80 11.28 5.88 -9.95
N SER A 81 11.23 7.19 -9.73
CA SER A 81 12.29 7.93 -9.05
C SER A 81 11.97 8.21 -7.57
N GLY A 82 10.89 7.65 -7.04
CA GLY A 82 10.41 8.01 -5.71
C GLY A 82 9.86 6.84 -4.90
N ASN A 83 8.77 7.09 -4.21
CA ASN A 83 8.20 6.19 -3.20
C ASN A 83 7.84 4.80 -3.71
N HIS A 84 7.38 4.69 -4.96
CA HIS A 84 7.05 3.37 -5.51
C HIS A 84 8.29 2.49 -5.68
N ALA A 85 9.40 3.06 -6.15
CA ALA A 85 10.66 2.32 -6.29
C ALA A 85 11.17 1.88 -4.92
N ALA A 86 11.16 2.78 -3.92
CA ALA A 86 11.55 2.47 -2.55
C ALA A 86 10.66 1.38 -1.95
N ALA A 87 9.36 1.45 -2.16
CA ALA A 87 8.40 0.46 -1.67
C ALA A 87 8.65 -0.91 -2.30
N LEU A 88 8.87 -0.98 -3.61
CA LEU A 88 9.15 -2.23 -4.31
C LEU A 88 10.44 -2.86 -3.80
N ALA A 89 11.50 -2.08 -3.62
CA ALA A 89 12.78 -2.55 -3.07
C ALA A 89 12.58 -3.09 -1.64
N GLY A 90 11.85 -2.36 -0.79
CA GLY A 90 11.58 -2.76 0.58
C GLY A 90 10.68 -3.98 0.73
N SER A 91 9.86 -4.29 -0.29
CA SER A 91 8.94 -5.44 -0.27
C SER A 91 9.59 -6.75 -0.71
N GLN A 92 10.82 -6.73 -1.14
CA GLN A 92 11.56 -7.94 -1.54
C GLN A 92 11.81 -8.82 -0.32
N PRO A 93 11.67 -10.15 -0.46
CA PRO A 93 11.99 -11.08 0.62
C PRO A 93 13.47 -11.13 0.95
#